data_9329fd2241b3247e2aaa7ac95dd57003
#
_entry.id   9329fd2241b3247e2aaa7ac95dd57003
#
_cell.length_a   1.000
_cell.length_b   1.000
_cell.length_c   1.000
_cell.angle_alpha   90.00
_cell.angle_beta   90.00
_cell.angle_gamma   90.00
#
_symmetry.space_group_name_H-M   'P 1'
#
loop_
_entity.id
_entity.type
_entity.pdbx_description
1 polymer ?
#
loop_
_entity_poly.entity_id
_entity_poly.type
_entity_poly.pdbx_seq_one_letter_code
_entity_poly.pdbx_strand_id
1 'polypeptide(L)'
;MKKFMTTVLSLALIAGLTACSTPAATTTTAGPAAAGTIKIGGLAPLTGDVSVYGIAASNGAKLAFEELNAAGGILGQQIDFILLDEKGDPTEAVNAYTQLLDKGIVALVGDVTSKPTIAVAERAKEDNMPMITATGTNQAITRVSENVFRACFTDPGQGEIMANFAAANLKVKKVAVLYNTSDDYSQGIAEAFKTAAEAKGVEVSSYEGYGADDDDFKTQLTTIMAKSPEAILLPDYYNTVALITKQARDLGYKGAFLGGDGWDGVLTVVDQSNIAILDNSYYSNHYFKNDPDENLQKFLKSYKEKFNMEPNSFAALGYDAAKLMAQAITTAGSTDKAAVVAAMKNIDYKGITGNIKFDEFRDPVKTTSVINITGGAESLAAKVSK
;
A
#
# COMPACT_ATOMS: atom_id res chain seq x y z
N MET A 1 -37.83 -79.83 8.61
CA MET A 1 -39.21 -79.98 9.01
C MET A 1 -39.95 -78.82 8.48
N LYS A 2 -40.69 -78.97 7.39
CA LYS A 2 -42.18 -78.95 7.29
C LYS A 2 -42.75 -77.62 7.79
N LYS A 3 -43.56 -76.87 7.14
CA LYS A 3 -44.62 -77.07 6.07
C LYS A 3 -44.95 -75.70 5.55
N PHE A 4 -45.19 -75.45 4.23
CA PHE A 4 -46.49 -75.52 3.53
C PHE A 4 -47.51 -74.50 4.10
N MET A 5 -48.11 -73.65 3.34
CA MET A 5 -49.12 -73.66 2.27
C MET A 5 -49.93 -72.40 2.46
N THR A 6 -50.61 -71.68 1.61
CA THR A 6 -51.15 -71.81 0.31
C THR A 6 -51.88 -70.48 -0.06
N THR A 7 -51.77 -70.05 -1.26
CA THR A 7 -52.72 -69.41 -2.18
C THR A 7 -54.10 -68.95 -1.69
N VAL A 8 -54.52 -67.73 -2.05
CA VAL A 8 -55.85 -67.51 -2.72
C VAL A 8 -55.78 -66.28 -3.62
N LEU A 9 -56.20 -66.51 -4.83
CA LEU A 9 -56.46 -65.64 -5.98
C LEU A 9 -57.83 -65.01 -5.81
N SER A 10 -57.97 -63.69 -5.98
CA SER A 10 -59.27 -63.06 -6.26
C SER A 10 -59.14 -61.93 -7.28
N LEU A 11 -59.64 -62.17 -8.44
CA LEU A 11 -59.80 -61.31 -9.59
C LEU A 11 -61.05 -60.41 -9.39
N ALA A 12 -60.92 -59.09 -9.47
CA ALA A 12 -62.04 -58.20 -9.67
C ALA A 12 -61.66 -57.07 -10.66
N LEU A 13 -62.22 -57.17 -11.82
CA LEU A 13 -62.23 -56.14 -12.83
C LEU A 13 -63.22 -55.02 -12.44
N ILE A 14 -62.77 -53.72 -12.46
CA ILE A 14 -63.68 -52.60 -12.68
C ILE A 14 -62.97 -51.55 -13.52
N ALA A 15 -63.74 -51.04 -14.47
CA ALA A 15 -63.38 -50.18 -15.58
C ALA A 15 -63.01 -48.76 -15.21
N GLY A 16 -62.17 -48.22 -16.02
CA GLY A 16 -62.04 -46.93 -16.64
C GLY A 16 -62.42 -45.63 -15.90
N LEU A 17 -61.45 -44.75 -15.80
CA LEU A 17 -61.59 -43.27 -15.95
C LEU A 17 -60.24 -42.74 -16.34
N THR A 18 -60.11 -42.33 -17.60
CA THR A 18 -58.96 -41.54 -18.09
C THR A 18 -59.03 -40.14 -17.54
N ALA A 19 -58.07 -39.83 -16.63
CA ALA A 19 -57.74 -38.48 -16.23
C ALA A 19 -56.38 -38.14 -16.83
N CYS A 20 -56.35 -37.20 -17.76
CA CYS A 20 -55.11 -36.54 -18.23
C CYS A 20 -54.41 -35.86 -17.05
N SER A 21 -53.33 -36.45 -16.53
CA SER A 21 -52.38 -35.78 -15.64
C SER A 21 -51.24 -35.23 -16.49
N THR A 22 -51.23 -33.90 -16.63
CA THR A 22 -50.04 -33.13 -17.03
C THR A 22 -48.86 -33.49 -16.14
N PRO A 23 -47.66 -33.75 -16.68
CA PRO A 23 -46.49 -33.96 -15.85
C PRO A 23 -46.17 -32.67 -15.12
N ALA A 24 -46.19 -32.69 -13.78
CA ALA A 24 -45.65 -31.64 -12.94
C ALA A 24 -44.16 -31.49 -13.26
N ALA A 25 -43.80 -30.33 -13.77
CA ALA A 25 -42.40 -29.94 -13.92
C ALA A 25 -41.75 -29.96 -12.51
N THR A 26 -40.89 -30.91 -12.29
CA THR A 26 -40.01 -30.96 -11.16
C THR A 26 -39.05 -29.79 -11.31
N THR A 27 -39.35 -28.67 -10.68
CA THR A 27 -38.35 -27.62 -10.45
C THR A 27 -37.26 -28.22 -9.55
N THR A 28 -36.21 -28.70 -10.20
CA THR A 28 -34.92 -28.94 -9.53
C THR A 28 -34.46 -27.56 -9.08
N THR A 29 -34.65 -27.23 -7.82
CA THR A 29 -33.89 -26.19 -7.16
C THR A 29 -32.43 -26.60 -7.28
N ALA A 30 -31.72 -25.99 -8.23
CA ALA A 30 -30.28 -26.04 -8.26
C ALA A 30 -29.82 -25.52 -6.86
N GLY A 31 -29.21 -26.37 -6.08
CA GLY A 31 -28.52 -25.95 -4.87
C GLY A 31 -27.53 -24.85 -5.24
N PRO A 32 -27.14 -23.97 -4.30
CA PRO A 32 -26.21 -22.91 -4.60
C PRO A 32 -24.98 -23.55 -5.27
N ALA A 33 -24.71 -23.15 -6.50
CA ALA A 33 -23.47 -23.50 -7.18
C ALA A 33 -22.36 -23.15 -6.20
N ALA A 34 -21.39 -24.04 -6.01
CA ALA A 34 -20.25 -23.78 -5.16
C ALA A 34 -19.69 -22.42 -5.59
N ALA A 35 -19.83 -21.42 -4.72
CA ALA A 35 -19.38 -20.07 -5.03
C ALA A 35 -17.89 -20.18 -5.32
N GLY A 36 -17.47 -19.80 -6.54
CA GLY A 36 -16.07 -19.76 -6.91
C GLY A 36 -15.28 -18.84 -5.97
N THR A 37 -13.97 -18.83 -6.07
CA THR A 37 -13.13 -17.87 -5.38
C THR A 37 -12.69 -16.77 -6.34
N ILE A 38 -12.65 -15.52 -5.87
CA ILE A 38 -12.06 -14.40 -6.59
C ILE A 38 -10.58 -14.34 -6.20
N LYS A 39 -9.71 -14.60 -7.17
CA LYS A 39 -8.26 -14.58 -6.94
C LYS A 39 -7.71 -13.18 -7.13
N ILE A 40 -7.15 -12.60 -6.09
CA ILE A 40 -6.48 -11.30 -6.10
C ILE A 40 -5.00 -11.53 -5.82
N GLY A 41 -4.14 -11.02 -6.72
CA GLY A 41 -2.69 -11.09 -6.54
C GLY A 41 -2.20 -10.05 -5.53
N GLY A 42 -1.14 -10.40 -4.84
CA GLY A 42 -0.35 -9.48 -4.01
C GLY A 42 1.13 -9.58 -4.35
N LEU A 43 1.81 -8.44 -4.45
CA LEU A 43 3.25 -8.33 -4.58
C LEU A 43 3.79 -7.43 -3.48
N ALA A 44 4.85 -7.86 -2.84
CA ALA A 44 5.51 -7.08 -1.80
C ALA A 44 6.91 -7.65 -1.49
N PRO A 45 7.87 -6.82 -1.07
CA PRO A 45 9.14 -7.28 -0.52
C PRO A 45 8.91 -7.89 0.87
N LEU A 46 8.80 -9.22 0.95
CA LEU A 46 8.63 -9.93 2.23
C LEU A 46 9.97 -10.27 2.86
N THR A 47 11.04 -10.20 2.08
CA THR A 47 12.44 -10.36 2.47
C THR A 47 13.28 -9.22 1.90
N GLY A 48 14.54 -9.07 2.39
CA GLY A 48 15.45 -8.00 1.97
C GLY A 48 15.28 -6.70 2.78
N ASP A 49 15.95 -5.65 2.31
CA ASP A 49 16.20 -4.41 3.08
C ASP A 49 14.95 -3.58 3.36
N VAL A 50 13.91 -3.70 2.53
CA VAL A 50 12.65 -2.96 2.66
C VAL A 50 11.48 -3.86 3.11
N SER A 51 11.79 -5.04 3.67
CA SER A 51 10.78 -6.02 4.08
C SER A 51 9.81 -5.52 5.17
N VAL A 52 10.20 -4.57 5.99
CA VAL A 52 9.30 -3.94 6.98
C VAL A 52 8.06 -3.34 6.29
N TYR A 53 8.24 -2.69 5.13
CA TYR A 53 7.12 -2.14 4.36
C TYR A 53 6.24 -3.22 3.75
N GLY A 54 6.88 -4.20 3.09
CA GLY A 54 6.17 -5.27 2.40
C GLY A 54 5.33 -6.12 3.34
N ILE A 55 5.89 -6.50 4.48
CA ILE A 55 5.18 -7.25 5.53
C ILE A 55 4.00 -6.41 6.06
N ALA A 56 4.23 -5.12 6.34
CA ALA A 56 3.19 -4.25 6.86
C ALA A 56 2.03 -4.08 5.87
N ALA A 57 2.31 -3.69 4.62
CA ALA A 57 1.30 -3.51 3.57
C ALA A 57 0.52 -4.80 3.29
N SER A 58 1.23 -5.93 3.17
CA SER A 58 0.62 -7.24 2.94
C SER A 58 -0.28 -7.68 4.08
N ASN A 59 0.13 -7.47 5.33
CA ASN A 59 -0.68 -7.77 6.49
C ASN A 59 -1.93 -6.90 6.54
N GLY A 60 -1.83 -5.61 6.19
CA GLY A 60 -2.99 -4.73 6.05
C GLY A 60 -3.98 -5.25 5.02
N ALA A 61 -3.51 -5.63 3.83
CA ALA A 61 -4.34 -6.21 2.78
C ALA A 61 -4.99 -7.54 3.20
N LYS A 62 -4.22 -8.42 3.85
CA LYS A 62 -4.75 -9.69 4.40
C LYS A 62 -5.87 -9.46 5.41
N LEU A 63 -5.68 -8.53 6.35
CA LEU A 63 -6.71 -8.18 7.34
C LEU A 63 -7.99 -7.74 6.65
N ALA A 64 -7.88 -6.84 5.65
CA ALA A 64 -9.01 -6.33 4.89
C ALA A 64 -9.78 -7.45 4.16
N PHE A 65 -9.07 -8.34 3.47
CA PHE A 65 -9.69 -9.44 2.73
C PHE A 65 -10.30 -10.49 3.65
N GLU A 66 -9.71 -10.78 4.79
CA GLU A 66 -10.30 -11.70 5.77
C GLU A 66 -11.57 -11.14 6.40
N GLU A 67 -11.60 -9.84 6.73
CA GLU A 67 -12.83 -9.19 7.20
C GLU A 67 -13.94 -9.25 6.13
N LEU A 68 -13.59 -9.04 4.85
CA LEU A 68 -14.54 -9.17 3.75
C LEU A 68 -15.04 -10.61 3.59
N ASN A 69 -14.13 -11.59 3.69
CA ASN A 69 -14.49 -13.00 3.63
C ASN A 69 -15.41 -13.41 4.78
N ALA A 70 -15.15 -12.94 5.99
CA ALA A 70 -16.02 -13.16 7.14
C ALA A 70 -17.41 -12.53 6.97
N ALA A 71 -17.51 -11.44 6.20
CA ALA A 71 -18.77 -10.78 5.85
C ALA A 71 -19.50 -11.41 4.63
N GLY A 72 -18.97 -12.51 4.06
CA GLY A 72 -19.59 -13.20 2.92
C GLY A 72 -18.86 -13.05 1.59
N GLY A 73 -17.69 -12.39 1.58
CA GLY A 73 -16.84 -12.19 0.42
C GLY A 73 -17.28 -11.05 -0.51
N ILE A 74 -16.87 -11.11 -1.76
CA ILE A 74 -17.24 -10.16 -2.82
C ILE A 74 -18.15 -10.89 -3.81
N LEU A 75 -19.28 -10.30 -4.19
CA LEU A 75 -20.26 -10.91 -5.10
C LEU A 75 -20.71 -12.31 -4.66
N GLY A 76 -20.73 -12.57 -3.33
CA GLY A 76 -21.05 -13.87 -2.77
C GLY A 76 -19.96 -14.92 -2.91
N GLN A 77 -18.74 -14.54 -3.30
CA GLN A 77 -17.58 -15.40 -3.46
C GLN A 77 -16.49 -15.03 -2.47
N GLN A 78 -15.75 -16.03 -1.98
CA GLN A 78 -14.60 -15.81 -1.11
C GLN A 78 -13.42 -15.25 -1.91
N ILE A 79 -12.61 -14.42 -1.28
CA ILE A 79 -11.37 -13.87 -1.85
C ILE A 79 -10.24 -14.83 -1.52
N ASP A 80 -9.48 -15.22 -2.55
CA ASP A 80 -8.20 -15.91 -2.43
C ASP A 80 -7.08 -14.90 -2.72
N PHE A 81 -6.43 -14.40 -1.66
CA PHE A 81 -5.33 -13.44 -1.78
C PHE A 81 -3.99 -14.17 -1.91
N ILE A 82 -3.43 -14.18 -3.11
CA ILE A 82 -2.20 -14.88 -3.47
C ILE A 82 -1.03 -13.90 -3.41
N LEU A 83 -0.28 -13.93 -2.32
CA LEU A 83 0.85 -13.03 -2.07
C LEU A 83 2.16 -13.70 -2.46
N LEU A 84 3.01 -12.99 -3.22
CA LEU A 84 4.36 -13.41 -3.58
C LEU A 84 5.39 -12.37 -3.12
N ASP A 85 6.58 -12.88 -2.73
CA ASP A 85 7.75 -12.08 -2.37
C ASP A 85 8.50 -11.66 -3.63
N GLU A 86 8.78 -10.35 -3.77
CA GLU A 86 9.55 -9.79 -4.88
C GLU A 86 10.88 -9.14 -4.43
N LYS A 87 11.17 -9.19 -3.12
CA LYS A 87 12.45 -8.83 -2.48
C LYS A 87 12.89 -7.37 -2.67
N GLY A 88 12.05 -6.48 -3.18
CA GLY A 88 12.41 -5.10 -3.55
C GLY A 88 13.16 -5.00 -4.89
N ASP A 89 13.15 -6.06 -5.70
CA ASP A 89 13.84 -6.11 -6.99
C ASP A 89 12.86 -6.06 -8.17
N PRO A 90 13.08 -5.15 -9.16
CA PRO A 90 12.17 -5.01 -10.31
C PRO A 90 12.06 -6.26 -11.17
N THR A 91 13.14 -7.06 -11.28
CA THR A 91 13.15 -8.29 -12.09
C THR A 91 12.36 -9.38 -11.39
N GLU A 92 12.58 -9.55 -10.07
CA GLU A 92 11.81 -10.49 -9.24
C GLU A 92 10.32 -10.11 -9.22
N ALA A 93 10.01 -8.81 -9.17
CA ALA A 93 8.62 -8.33 -9.19
C ALA A 93 7.90 -8.69 -10.50
N VAL A 94 8.54 -8.52 -11.66
CA VAL A 94 7.99 -8.94 -12.95
C VAL A 94 7.83 -10.45 -13.03
N ASN A 95 8.80 -11.21 -12.51
CA ASN A 95 8.74 -12.67 -12.47
C ASN A 95 7.59 -13.16 -11.56
N ALA A 96 7.44 -12.56 -10.39
CA ALA A 96 6.37 -12.87 -9.45
C ALA A 96 4.99 -12.48 -10.02
N TYR A 97 4.89 -11.34 -10.71
CA TYR A 97 3.66 -10.95 -11.42
C TYR A 97 3.26 -11.99 -12.47
N THR A 98 4.20 -12.48 -13.27
CA THR A 98 3.95 -13.54 -14.27
C THR A 98 3.42 -14.80 -13.61
N GLN A 99 3.98 -15.20 -12.45
CA GLN A 99 3.47 -16.36 -11.70
C GLN A 99 2.04 -16.12 -11.18
N LEU A 100 1.69 -14.88 -10.81
CA LEU A 100 0.33 -14.54 -10.40
C LEU A 100 -0.66 -14.64 -11.57
N LEU A 101 -0.27 -14.23 -12.78
CA LEU A 101 -1.07 -14.41 -14.00
C LEU A 101 -1.37 -15.89 -14.24
N ASP A 102 -0.37 -16.77 -14.14
CA ASP A 102 -0.53 -18.22 -14.28
C ASP A 102 -1.49 -18.81 -13.25
N LYS A 103 -1.61 -18.21 -12.08
CA LYS A 103 -2.58 -18.58 -11.04
C LYS A 103 -3.99 -18.08 -11.33
N GLY A 104 -4.16 -17.22 -12.34
CA GLY A 104 -5.46 -16.71 -12.79
C GLY A 104 -6.01 -15.59 -11.91
N ILE A 105 -5.19 -14.66 -11.46
CA ILE A 105 -5.63 -13.47 -10.74
C ILE A 105 -6.49 -12.56 -11.65
N VAL A 106 -7.45 -11.86 -11.07
CA VAL A 106 -8.33 -10.91 -11.77
C VAL A 106 -8.01 -9.45 -11.44
N ALA A 107 -7.24 -9.23 -10.38
CA ALA A 107 -6.78 -7.92 -9.93
C ALA A 107 -5.47 -8.06 -9.15
N LEU A 108 -4.72 -6.96 -9.01
CA LEU A 108 -3.46 -6.89 -8.27
C LEU A 108 -3.51 -5.77 -7.21
N VAL A 109 -3.17 -6.12 -5.98
CA VAL A 109 -2.89 -5.19 -4.88
C VAL A 109 -1.38 -5.26 -4.60
N GLY A 110 -0.65 -4.28 -5.08
CA GLY A 110 0.81 -4.22 -5.07
C GLY A 110 1.32 -3.41 -6.29
N ASP A 111 2.58 -3.07 -6.45
CA ASP A 111 3.64 -3.46 -5.56
C ASP A 111 3.85 -2.39 -4.45
N VAL A 112 4.95 -2.42 -3.71
CA VAL A 112 5.14 -1.59 -2.51
C VAL A 112 6.10 -0.44 -2.75
N THR A 113 7.35 -0.69 -3.16
CA THR A 113 8.33 0.35 -3.45
C THR A 113 8.27 0.81 -4.90
N SER A 114 8.70 2.04 -5.20
CA SER A 114 8.42 2.69 -6.48
C SER A 114 9.03 1.97 -7.68
N LYS A 115 10.29 1.60 -7.63
CA LYS A 115 11.01 1.01 -8.77
C LYS A 115 10.46 -0.35 -9.22
N PRO A 116 10.22 -1.34 -8.34
CA PRO A 116 9.51 -2.56 -8.70
C PRO A 116 8.08 -2.31 -9.18
N THR A 117 7.37 -1.37 -8.53
CA THR A 117 5.99 -1.01 -8.92
C THR A 117 5.90 -0.49 -10.35
N ILE A 118 6.85 0.36 -10.80
CA ILE A 118 6.92 0.85 -12.18
C ILE A 118 7.08 -0.33 -13.15
N ALA A 119 8.00 -1.25 -12.85
CA ALA A 119 8.26 -2.42 -13.70
C ALA A 119 7.04 -3.34 -13.83
N VAL A 120 6.32 -3.57 -12.71
CA VAL A 120 5.08 -4.35 -12.70
C VAL A 120 3.95 -3.61 -13.42
N ALA A 121 3.83 -2.29 -13.27
CA ALA A 121 2.82 -1.48 -13.94
C ALA A 121 2.93 -1.56 -15.47
N GLU A 122 4.15 -1.56 -16.02
CA GLU A 122 4.37 -1.76 -17.47
C GLU A 122 3.87 -3.13 -17.95
N ARG A 123 4.03 -4.17 -17.15
CA ARG A 123 3.48 -5.50 -17.48
C ARG A 123 1.96 -5.56 -17.31
N ALA A 124 1.45 -5.00 -16.21
CA ALA A 124 0.01 -4.95 -15.93
C ALA A 124 -0.79 -4.18 -17.01
N LYS A 125 -0.16 -3.20 -17.66
CA LYS A 125 -0.69 -2.49 -18.84
C LYS A 125 -0.98 -3.44 -19.98
N GLU A 126 -0.06 -4.34 -20.32
CA GLU A 126 -0.20 -5.29 -21.42
C GLU A 126 -1.40 -6.25 -21.21
N ASP A 127 -1.64 -6.64 -19.96
CA ASP A 127 -2.71 -7.53 -19.54
C ASP A 127 -4.02 -6.82 -19.22
N ASN A 128 -4.05 -5.49 -19.27
CA ASN A 128 -5.12 -4.62 -18.77
C ASN A 128 -5.55 -5.02 -17.33
N MET A 129 -4.58 -5.40 -16.49
CA MET A 129 -4.83 -5.87 -15.14
C MET A 129 -5.20 -4.70 -14.22
N PRO A 130 -6.38 -4.70 -13.58
CA PRO A 130 -6.68 -3.72 -12.53
C PRO A 130 -5.62 -3.81 -11.43
N MET A 131 -4.83 -2.77 -11.28
CA MET A 131 -3.71 -2.71 -10.33
C MET A 131 -3.85 -1.50 -9.43
N ILE A 132 -3.65 -1.71 -8.13
CA ILE A 132 -3.51 -0.64 -7.16
C ILE A 132 -2.25 -0.86 -6.33
N THR A 133 -1.29 0.08 -6.41
CA THR A 133 -0.21 0.11 -5.43
C THR A 133 -0.71 0.73 -4.13
N ALA A 134 -0.38 0.10 -3.02
CA ALA A 134 -0.70 0.66 -1.71
C ALA A 134 0.20 1.88 -1.40
N THR A 135 1.48 1.79 -1.71
CA THR A 135 2.54 2.62 -1.14
C THR A 135 3.53 3.17 -2.17
N GLY A 136 3.50 2.72 -3.42
CA GLY A 136 4.37 3.24 -4.48
C GLY A 136 4.03 4.69 -4.83
N THR A 137 4.88 5.62 -4.45
CA THR A 137 4.64 7.07 -4.50
C THR A 137 5.16 7.75 -5.75
N ASN A 138 6.07 7.10 -6.51
CA ASN A 138 6.63 7.72 -7.72
C ASN A 138 5.54 8.03 -8.74
N GLN A 139 5.60 9.24 -9.29
CA GLN A 139 4.59 9.75 -10.21
C GLN A 139 4.47 8.89 -11.48
N ALA A 140 5.56 8.30 -11.96
CA ALA A 140 5.58 7.48 -13.17
C ALA A 140 4.62 6.28 -13.10
N ILE A 141 4.39 5.70 -11.90
CA ILE A 141 3.58 4.49 -11.71
C ILE A 141 2.20 4.60 -12.37
N THR A 142 1.45 5.62 -12.04
CA THR A 142 0.08 5.81 -12.56
C THR A 142 0.06 6.40 -13.97
N ARG A 143 1.19 6.96 -14.44
CA ARG A 143 1.32 7.49 -15.81
C ARG A 143 1.54 6.39 -16.85
N VAL A 144 1.91 5.18 -16.42
CA VAL A 144 2.09 4.02 -17.30
C VAL A 144 0.82 3.68 -18.06
N SER A 145 -0.33 3.57 -17.37
CA SER A 145 -1.59 3.13 -17.98
C SER A 145 -2.79 3.45 -17.10
N GLU A 146 -3.98 3.51 -17.74
CA GLU A 146 -5.25 3.83 -17.09
C GLU A 146 -5.80 2.73 -16.16
N ASN A 147 -5.24 1.53 -16.17
CA ASN A 147 -5.59 0.42 -15.27
C ASN A 147 -4.76 0.41 -13.97
N VAL A 148 -3.83 1.38 -13.80
CA VAL A 148 -2.94 1.47 -12.63
C VAL A 148 -3.35 2.64 -11.74
N PHE A 149 -3.57 2.36 -10.46
CA PHE A 149 -4.02 3.28 -9.41
C PHE A 149 -3.05 3.27 -8.23
N ARG A 150 -3.18 4.25 -7.33
CA ARG A 150 -2.45 4.25 -6.05
C ARG A 150 -3.35 4.63 -4.87
N ALA A 151 -3.05 4.11 -3.68
CA ALA A 151 -3.74 4.52 -2.45
C ALA A 151 -2.99 5.60 -1.66
N CYS A 152 -1.69 5.77 -1.91
CA CYS A 152 -0.81 6.75 -1.28
C CYS A 152 -0.80 8.11 -2.01
N PHE A 153 -0.11 9.11 -1.46
CA PHE A 153 0.22 10.37 -2.14
C PHE A 153 1.39 10.18 -3.15
N THR A 154 1.85 11.26 -3.77
CA THR A 154 2.93 11.24 -4.76
C THR A 154 4.23 11.84 -4.22
N ASP A 155 5.39 11.47 -4.79
CA ASP A 155 6.69 12.07 -4.47
C ASP A 155 6.71 13.58 -4.63
N PRO A 156 6.19 14.17 -5.74
CA PRO A 156 6.07 15.62 -5.82
C PRO A 156 5.26 16.24 -4.70
N GLY A 157 4.17 15.58 -4.29
CA GLY A 157 3.36 16.03 -3.15
C GLY A 157 4.15 16.03 -1.84
N GLN A 158 4.94 14.99 -1.59
CA GLN A 158 5.79 14.91 -0.40
C GLN A 158 6.87 16.01 -0.40
N GLY A 159 7.58 16.17 -1.52
CA GLY A 159 8.61 17.21 -1.68
C GLY A 159 8.06 18.61 -1.42
N GLU A 160 6.92 18.97 -2.02
CA GLU A 160 6.23 20.25 -1.80
C GLU A 160 5.83 20.45 -0.33
N ILE A 161 5.25 19.43 0.30
CA ILE A 161 4.81 19.48 1.71
C ILE A 161 5.99 19.70 2.63
N MET A 162 7.08 18.95 2.44
CA MET A 162 8.25 19.07 3.30
C MET A 162 8.99 20.40 3.09
N ALA A 163 9.02 20.94 1.88
CA ALA A 163 9.53 22.29 1.62
C ALA A 163 8.67 23.38 2.27
N ASN A 164 7.34 23.25 2.20
CA ASN A 164 6.40 24.13 2.89
C ASN A 164 6.60 24.09 4.40
N PHE A 165 6.72 22.88 4.96
CA PHE A 165 6.95 22.69 6.39
C PHE A 165 8.29 23.29 6.85
N ALA A 166 9.36 23.09 6.09
CA ALA A 166 10.66 23.67 6.35
C ALA A 166 10.60 25.21 6.39
N ALA A 167 9.96 25.82 5.39
CA ALA A 167 9.85 27.28 5.28
C ALA A 167 8.92 27.90 6.33
N ALA A 168 7.73 27.34 6.52
CA ALA A 168 6.67 27.97 7.31
C ALA A 168 6.71 27.55 8.80
N ASN A 169 6.96 26.27 9.08
CA ASN A 169 6.92 25.72 10.45
C ASN A 169 8.29 25.80 11.13
N LEU A 170 9.34 25.29 10.48
CA LEU A 170 10.69 25.34 11.01
C LEU A 170 11.37 26.69 10.78
N LYS A 171 10.88 27.48 9.79
CA LYS A 171 11.38 28.80 9.41
C LYS A 171 12.85 28.80 8.99
N VAL A 172 13.33 27.67 8.48
CA VAL A 172 14.70 27.54 7.98
C VAL A 172 14.90 28.38 6.73
N LYS A 173 16.10 28.88 6.54
CA LYS A 173 16.49 29.71 5.38
C LYS A 173 17.45 28.98 4.46
N LYS A 174 18.11 27.94 4.98
CA LYS A 174 19.12 27.19 4.28
C LYS A 174 18.96 25.71 4.54
N VAL A 175 18.81 24.94 3.46
CA VAL A 175 18.69 23.47 3.51
C VAL A 175 19.75 22.83 2.64
N ALA A 176 19.99 21.54 2.86
CA ALA A 176 20.71 20.68 1.94
C ALA A 176 19.85 19.47 1.58
N VAL A 177 20.20 18.79 0.51
CA VAL A 177 19.57 17.54 0.05
C VAL A 177 20.68 16.50 -0.11
N LEU A 178 20.47 15.30 0.42
CA LEU A 178 21.31 14.14 0.20
C LEU A 178 20.40 12.98 -0.22
N TYR A 179 20.55 12.49 -1.45
CA TYR A 179 19.60 11.57 -2.07
C TYR A 179 20.27 10.44 -2.85
N ASN A 180 19.55 9.34 -3.01
CA ASN A 180 19.97 8.18 -3.79
C ASN A 180 19.73 8.43 -5.29
N THR A 181 20.82 8.48 -6.07
CA THR A 181 20.76 8.74 -7.51
C THR A 181 20.30 7.52 -8.33
N SER A 182 20.16 6.36 -7.71
CA SER A 182 19.76 5.11 -8.35
C SER A 182 18.31 4.70 -8.05
N ASP A 183 17.61 5.51 -7.25
CA ASP A 183 16.24 5.22 -6.81
C ASP A 183 15.25 6.30 -7.25
N ASP A 184 14.21 5.89 -7.99
CA ASP A 184 13.21 6.79 -8.56
C ASP A 184 12.39 7.53 -7.50
N TYR A 185 12.14 6.91 -6.33
CA TYR A 185 11.48 7.52 -5.18
C TYR A 185 12.32 8.65 -4.60
N SER A 186 13.59 8.37 -4.32
CA SER A 186 14.52 9.33 -3.73
C SER A 186 14.69 10.55 -4.62
N GLN A 187 14.88 10.33 -5.94
CA GLN A 187 15.00 11.40 -6.93
C GLN A 187 13.73 12.25 -7.02
N GLY A 188 12.56 11.61 -7.08
CA GLY A 188 11.28 12.30 -7.24
C GLY A 188 10.99 13.29 -6.11
N ILE A 189 11.25 12.89 -4.87
CA ILE A 189 11.09 13.79 -3.69
C ILE A 189 12.16 14.88 -3.69
N ALA A 190 13.42 14.53 -3.95
CA ALA A 190 14.53 15.47 -3.93
C ALA A 190 14.33 16.64 -4.92
N GLU A 191 13.95 16.33 -6.17
CA GLU A 191 13.68 17.32 -7.21
C GLU A 191 12.51 18.25 -6.88
N ALA A 192 11.40 17.66 -6.42
CA ALA A 192 10.21 18.41 -6.04
C ALA A 192 10.45 19.31 -4.83
N PHE A 193 11.14 18.78 -3.81
CA PHE A 193 11.52 19.55 -2.63
C PHE A 193 12.41 20.75 -3.02
N LYS A 194 13.45 20.53 -3.84
CA LYS A 194 14.35 21.59 -4.28
C LYS A 194 13.56 22.71 -4.96
N THR A 195 12.74 22.36 -5.94
CA THR A 195 11.91 23.32 -6.69
C THR A 195 11.00 24.11 -5.75
N ALA A 196 10.32 23.43 -4.83
CA ALA A 196 9.39 24.08 -3.92
C ALA A 196 10.10 24.94 -2.86
N ALA A 197 11.25 24.50 -2.33
CA ALA A 197 12.04 25.24 -1.36
C ALA A 197 12.56 26.55 -1.96
N GLU A 198 13.16 26.50 -3.15
CA GLU A 198 13.65 27.67 -3.88
C GLU A 198 12.51 28.68 -4.19
N ALA A 199 11.34 28.18 -4.61
CA ALA A 199 10.16 29.03 -4.85
C ALA A 199 9.67 29.76 -3.58
N LYS A 200 10.02 29.26 -2.39
CA LYS A 200 9.69 29.87 -1.08
C LYS A 200 10.83 30.73 -0.50
N GLY A 201 11.90 30.90 -1.26
CA GLY A 201 13.07 31.68 -0.82
C GLY A 201 13.93 30.94 0.21
N VAL A 202 13.85 29.62 0.28
CA VAL A 202 14.76 28.77 1.05
C VAL A 202 15.92 28.37 0.15
N GLU A 203 17.14 28.69 0.56
CA GLU A 203 18.37 28.36 -0.17
C GLU A 203 18.63 26.84 -0.10
N VAL A 204 18.73 26.18 -1.24
CA VAL A 204 19.26 24.82 -1.32
C VAL A 204 20.78 24.91 -1.49
N SER A 205 21.49 24.92 -0.39
CA SER A 205 22.93 25.21 -0.32
C SER A 205 23.84 24.07 -0.77
N SER A 206 23.34 22.84 -0.77
CA SER A 206 24.01 21.64 -1.28
C SER A 206 22.97 20.63 -1.78
N TYR A 207 23.31 19.94 -2.85
CA TYR A 207 22.46 18.92 -3.47
C TYR A 207 23.36 17.75 -3.90
N GLU A 208 23.56 16.81 -2.97
CA GLU A 208 24.52 15.73 -3.09
C GLU A 208 23.83 14.39 -3.37
N GLY A 209 24.45 13.61 -4.22
CA GLY A 209 23.99 12.26 -4.57
C GLY A 209 24.92 11.18 -4.03
N TYR A 210 24.34 9.98 -3.86
CA TYR A 210 25.05 8.75 -3.59
C TYR A 210 24.45 7.59 -4.39
N GLY A 211 25.19 6.49 -4.51
CA GLY A 211 24.77 5.28 -5.23
C GLY A 211 24.04 4.29 -4.32
N ALA A 212 23.36 3.30 -4.92
CA ALA A 212 22.57 2.31 -4.20
C ALA A 212 23.38 1.48 -3.19
N ASP A 213 24.66 1.22 -3.48
CA ASP A 213 25.52 0.36 -2.67
C ASP A 213 26.41 1.16 -1.70
N ASP A 214 26.21 2.49 -1.60
CA ASP A 214 26.98 3.34 -0.69
C ASP A 214 26.52 3.15 0.77
N ASP A 215 27.46 2.93 1.67
CA ASP A 215 27.26 2.82 3.11
C ASP A 215 28.08 3.84 3.94
N ASP A 216 28.99 4.58 3.30
CA ASP A 216 29.77 5.68 3.88
C ASP A 216 29.44 7.01 3.19
N PHE A 217 28.78 7.89 3.90
CA PHE A 217 28.29 9.19 3.43
C PHE A 217 29.12 10.37 3.92
N LYS A 218 30.26 10.12 4.57
CA LYS A 218 31.07 11.18 5.22
C LYS A 218 31.56 12.24 4.25
N THR A 219 31.85 11.87 3.00
CA THR A 219 32.28 12.82 1.97
C THR A 219 31.17 13.82 1.64
N GLN A 220 29.97 13.33 1.33
CA GLN A 220 28.81 14.14 1.04
C GLN A 220 28.40 14.97 2.27
N LEU A 221 28.34 14.35 3.44
CA LEU A 221 28.02 15.03 4.70
C LEU A 221 29.02 16.13 5.04
N THR A 222 30.32 15.94 4.81
CA THR A 222 31.34 16.98 5.01
C THR A 222 31.11 18.16 4.08
N THR A 223 30.81 17.91 2.80
CA THR A 223 30.46 18.93 1.79
C THR A 223 29.22 19.72 2.23
N ILE A 224 28.18 19.01 2.65
CA ILE A 224 26.93 19.60 3.15
C ILE A 224 27.18 20.47 4.37
N MET A 225 27.88 19.94 5.38
CA MET A 225 28.10 20.64 6.64
C MET A 225 28.97 21.88 6.48
N ALA A 226 29.90 21.91 5.52
CA ALA A 226 30.68 23.11 5.18
C ALA A 226 29.82 24.30 4.73
N LYS A 227 28.57 24.03 4.26
CA LYS A 227 27.60 25.07 3.89
C LYS A 227 26.70 25.50 5.05
N SER A 228 26.81 24.84 6.21
CA SER A 228 26.04 25.12 7.43
C SER A 228 24.53 25.13 7.21
N PRO A 229 23.90 24.08 6.64
CA PRO A 229 22.44 24.03 6.47
C PRO A 229 21.76 23.86 7.82
N GLU A 230 20.58 24.48 7.98
CA GLU A 230 19.71 24.38 9.15
C GLU A 230 18.91 23.05 9.16
N ALA A 231 18.66 22.50 7.95
CA ALA A 231 18.04 21.19 7.77
C ALA A 231 18.66 20.43 6.58
N ILE A 232 18.62 19.10 6.64
CA ILE A 232 19.01 18.20 5.54
C ILE A 232 17.81 17.35 5.17
N LEU A 233 17.40 17.38 3.91
CA LEU A 233 16.43 16.42 3.36
C LEU A 233 17.15 15.10 3.04
N LEU A 234 16.62 14.00 3.55
CA LEU A 234 17.05 12.62 3.31
C LEU A 234 15.84 11.82 2.78
N PRO A 235 15.55 11.85 1.47
CA PRO A 235 14.41 11.17 0.90
C PRO A 235 14.79 9.73 0.54
N ASP A 236 14.93 8.88 1.54
CA ASP A 236 15.29 7.48 1.37
C ASP A 236 14.57 6.59 2.39
N TYR A 237 14.81 5.30 2.34
CA TYR A 237 14.19 4.28 3.16
C TYR A 237 14.85 4.15 4.53
N TYR A 238 14.11 3.62 5.50
CA TYR A 238 14.42 3.61 6.93
C TYR A 238 15.85 3.13 7.29
N ASN A 239 16.38 2.11 6.60
CA ASN A 239 17.73 1.60 6.87
C ASN A 239 18.81 2.63 6.51
N THR A 240 18.71 3.19 5.28
CA THR A 240 19.67 4.17 4.77
C THR A 240 19.60 5.46 5.56
N VAL A 241 18.39 5.96 5.88
CA VAL A 241 18.25 7.18 6.68
C VAL A 241 18.79 7.01 8.11
N ALA A 242 18.61 5.82 8.73
CA ALA A 242 19.22 5.54 10.04
C ALA A 242 20.75 5.61 9.97
N LEU A 243 21.35 5.07 8.91
CA LEU A 243 22.80 5.09 8.72
C LEU A 243 23.32 6.52 8.45
N ILE A 244 22.67 7.27 7.56
CA ILE A 244 23.03 8.65 7.24
C ILE A 244 22.88 9.56 8.47
N THR A 245 21.78 9.46 9.20
CA THR A 245 21.54 10.27 10.41
C THR A 245 22.59 9.99 11.46
N LYS A 246 22.97 8.72 11.66
CA LYS A 246 24.04 8.36 12.58
C LYS A 246 25.35 9.02 12.17
N GLN A 247 25.77 8.87 10.92
CA GLN A 247 27.04 9.44 10.44
C GLN A 247 27.04 10.97 10.54
N ALA A 248 25.93 11.62 10.21
CA ALA A 248 25.80 13.08 10.35
C ALA A 248 25.91 13.54 11.80
N ARG A 249 25.27 12.84 12.74
CA ARG A 249 25.38 13.14 14.20
C ARG A 249 26.79 12.89 14.73
N ASP A 250 27.44 11.83 14.29
CA ASP A 250 28.85 11.52 14.65
C ASP A 250 29.79 12.61 14.15
N LEU A 251 29.53 13.22 12.99
CA LEU A 251 30.26 14.38 12.46
C LEU A 251 29.88 15.71 13.16
N GLY A 252 28.93 15.70 14.08
CA GLY A 252 28.52 16.87 14.86
C GLY A 252 27.37 17.68 14.31
N TYR A 253 26.65 17.21 13.29
CA TYR A 253 25.46 17.90 12.78
C TYR A 253 24.36 18.01 13.86
N LYS A 254 23.80 19.21 14.04
CA LYS A 254 22.77 19.52 15.05
C LYS A 254 21.46 20.00 14.46
N GLY A 255 21.42 20.26 13.14
CA GLY A 255 20.24 20.73 12.44
C GLY A 255 19.13 19.67 12.34
N ALA A 256 18.02 20.05 11.75
CA ALA A 256 16.89 19.15 11.52
C ALA A 256 17.15 18.17 10.37
N PHE A 257 16.54 17.00 10.45
CA PHE A 257 16.38 16.13 9.29
C PHE A 257 14.94 16.19 8.77
N LEU A 258 14.81 16.14 7.47
CA LEU A 258 13.53 16.11 6.76
C LEU A 258 13.47 14.83 5.90
N GLY A 259 12.31 14.21 5.79
CA GLY A 259 12.17 12.99 5.01
C GLY A 259 10.79 12.79 4.39
N GLY A 260 10.68 11.78 3.55
CA GLY A 260 9.44 11.24 3.00
C GLY A 260 8.88 10.11 3.88
N ASP A 261 7.82 9.47 3.39
CA ASP A 261 7.16 8.33 4.06
C ASP A 261 8.05 7.10 4.23
N GLY A 262 9.12 6.99 3.45
CA GLY A 262 10.17 5.98 3.64
C GLY A 262 10.91 6.03 4.99
N TRP A 263 10.66 7.05 5.81
CA TRP A 263 11.15 7.09 7.19
C TRP A 263 10.30 6.25 8.15
N ASP A 264 9.07 5.91 7.77
CA ASP A 264 8.18 5.12 8.63
C ASP A 264 8.76 3.73 8.87
N GLY A 265 9.02 3.40 10.13
CA GLY A 265 9.76 2.20 10.54
C GLY A 265 11.19 2.47 11.02
N VAL A 266 11.76 3.66 10.84
CA VAL A 266 13.14 3.99 11.24
C VAL A 266 13.41 3.72 12.73
N LEU A 267 12.40 3.90 13.59
CA LEU A 267 12.51 3.60 15.02
C LEU A 267 12.70 2.11 15.34
N THR A 268 12.40 1.22 14.38
CA THR A 268 12.54 -0.24 14.58
C THR A 268 13.95 -0.76 14.29
N VAL A 269 14.76 0.03 13.58
CA VAL A 269 16.13 -0.36 13.15
C VAL A 269 17.23 0.40 13.89
N VAL A 270 16.89 1.39 14.69
CA VAL A 270 17.84 2.12 15.52
C VAL A 270 17.79 1.60 16.96
N ASP A 271 18.95 1.19 17.48
CA ASP A 271 19.05 0.76 18.88
C ASP A 271 18.59 1.85 19.86
N GLN A 272 17.89 1.47 20.90
CA GLN A 272 17.37 2.39 21.91
C GLN A 272 18.47 3.25 22.56
N SER A 273 19.68 2.70 22.70
CA SER A 273 20.85 3.44 23.21
C SER A 273 21.31 4.57 22.28
N ASN A 274 20.97 4.50 21.00
CA ASN A 274 21.34 5.46 19.96
C ASN A 274 20.16 6.27 19.43
N ILE A 275 18.98 6.10 19.99
CA ILE A 275 17.73 6.63 19.44
C ILE A 275 17.75 8.17 19.26
N ALA A 276 18.55 8.86 20.05
CA ALA A 276 18.73 10.32 19.98
C ALA A 276 19.33 10.81 18.64
N ILE A 277 19.91 9.93 17.82
CA ILE A 277 20.36 10.32 16.47
C ILE A 277 19.19 10.79 15.59
N LEU A 278 17.98 10.33 15.89
CA LEU A 278 16.74 10.68 15.17
C LEU A 278 16.05 11.93 15.74
N ASP A 279 16.55 12.52 16.84
CA ASP A 279 15.94 13.72 17.39
C ASP A 279 15.97 14.89 16.40
N ASN A 280 14.93 15.73 16.45
CA ASN A 280 14.74 16.84 15.52
C ASN A 280 14.62 16.37 14.06
N SER A 281 13.93 15.24 13.84
CA SER A 281 13.61 14.71 12.51
C SER A 281 12.12 14.85 12.23
N TYR A 282 11.80 15.15 10.97
CA TYR A 282 10.44 15.37 10.50
C TYR A 282 10.24 14.66 9.16
N TYR A 283 9.12 13.93 9.01
CA TYR A 283 8.85 13.24 7.75
C TYR A 283 7.35 13.27 7.41
N SER A 284 7.04 13.22 6.12
CA SER A 284 5.66 13.11 5.64
C SER A 284 5.14 11.70 5.87
N ASN A 285 3.89 11.59 6.33
CA ASN A 285 3.24 10.31 6.58
C ASN A 285 1.76 10.33 6.20
N HIS A 286 1.18 9.17 5.97
CA HIS A 286 -0.19 8.99 5.50
C HIS A 286 -1.24 9.11 6.59
N TYR A 287 -0.86 8.94 7.84
CA TYR A 287 -1.71 9.10 9.02
C TYR A 287 -0.87 9.41 10.26
N PHE A 288 -1.53 9.72 11.34
CA PHE A 288 -0.91 9.78 12.66
C PHE A 288 -1.58 8.75 13.58
N LYS A 289 -0.82 7.81 14.13
CA LYS A 289 -1.34 6.66 14.90
C LYS A 289 -2.23 7.02 16.09
N ASN A 290 -2.03 8.20 16.69
CA ASN A 290 -2.85 8.69 17.80
C ASN A 290 -4.00 9.61 17.34
N ASP A 291 -4.35 9.64 16.05
CA ASP A 291 -5.55 10.30 15.56
C ASP A 291 -6.79 9.63 16.19
N PRO A 292 -7.76 10.39 16.75
CA PRO A 292 -8.91 9.82 17.43
C PRO A 292 -9.98 9.22 16.50
N ASP A 293 -9.77 9.14 15.20
CA ASP A 293 -10.70 8.51 14.27
C ASP A 293 -11.00 7.06 14.67
N GLU A 294 -12.27 6.75 14.91
CA GLU A 294 -12.70 5.45 15.42
C GLU A 294 -12.35 4.28 14.48
N ASN A 295 -12.40 4.50 13.15
CA ASN A 295 -12.09 3.46 12.18
C ASN A 295 -10.58 3.18 12.18
N LEU A 296 -9.76 4.23 12.28
CA LEU A 296 -8.32 4.08 12.43
C LEU A 296 -7.99 3.31 13.73
N GLN A 297 -8.54 3.72 14.86
CA GLN A 297 -8.27 3.06 16.14
C GLN A 297 -8.73 1.59 16.15
N LYS A 298 -9.86 1.28 15.51
CA LYS A 298 -10.32 -0.09 15.31
C LYS A 298 -9.34 -0.90 14.47
N PHE A 299 -8.86 -0.33 13.35
CA PHE A 299 -7.86 -0.98 12.49
C PHE A 299 -6.57 -1.27 13.28
N LEU A 300 -6.01 -0.28 13.98
CA LEU A 300 -4.78 -0.43 14.76
C LEU A 300 -4.90 -1.58 15.76
N LYS A 301 -6.03 -1.65 16.47
CA LYS A 301 -6.32 -2.72 17.42
C LYS A 301 -6.41 -4.08 16.73
N SER A 302 -7.22 -4.21 15.67
CA SER A 302 -7.42 -5.47 14.95
C SER A 302 -6.11 -5.98 14.33
N TYR A 303 -5.29 -5.09 13.78
CA TYR A 303 -3.99 -5.43 13.21
C TYR A 303 -3.04 -5.96 14.28
N LYS A 304 -2.93 -5.25 15.41
CA LYS A 304 -2.09 -5.66 16.54
C LYS A 304 -2.51 -7.00 17.13
N GLU A 305 -3.81 -7.18 17.34
CA GLU A 305 -4.36 -8.45 17.86
C GLU A 305 -4.06 -9.63 16.93
N LYS A 306 -4.15 -9.42 15.61
CA LYS A 306 -3.95 -10.48 14.63
C LYS A 306 -2.49 -10.84 14.39
N PHE A 307 -1.64 -9.83 14.23
CA PHE A 307 -0.25 -10.03 13.78
C PHE A 307 0.77 -9.91 14.92
N ASN A 308 0.35 -9.53 16.13
CA ASN A 308 1.22 -9.24 17.28
C ASN A 308 2.31 -8.20 16.94
N MET A 309 1.97 -7.23 16.09
CA MET A 309 2.84 -6.16 15.61
C MET A 309 2.10 -4.82 15.66
N GLU A 310 2.82 -3.73 15.94
CA GLU A 310 2.27 -2.39 15.76
C GLU A 310 2.19 -2.08 14.26
N PRO A 311 1.04 -1.62 13.74
CA PRO A 311 0.95 -1.20 12.35
C PRO A 311 1.65 0.13 12.12
N ASN A 312 2.38 0.23 11.01
CA ASN A 312 2.85 1.48 10.45
C ASN A 312 1.87 1.99 9.35
N SER A 313 2.16 3.11 8.71
CA SER A 313 1.28 3.67 7.68
C SER A 313 1.13 2.78 6.45
N PHE A 314 2.14 1.98 6.13
CA PHE A 314 2.09 1.02 5.02
C PHE A 314 1.04 -0.07 5.26
N ALA A 315 0.87 -0.50 6.52
CA ALA A 315 -0.20 -1.42 6.89
C ALA A 315 -1.58 -0.81 6.64
N ALA A 316 -1.77 0.45 7.00
CA ALA A 316 -3.02 1.17 6.78
C ALA A 316 -3.32 1.37 5.29
N LEU A 317 -2.31 1.71 4.50
CA LEU A 317 -2.43 1.83 3.04
C LEU A 317 -2.74 0.50 2.37
N GLY A 318 -2.10 -0.59 2.80
CA GLY A 318 -2.41 -1.94 2.30
C GLY A 318 -3.85 -2.34 2.57
N TYR A 319 -4.36 -2.01 3.77
CA TYR A 319 -5.77 -2.22 4.12
C TYR A 319 -6.71 -1.41 3.22
N ASP A 320 -6.43 -0.12 3.04
CA ASP A 320 -7.24 0.75 2.16
C ASP A 320 -7.18 0.29 0.70
N ALA A 321 -6.01 -0.07 0.17
CA ALA A 321 -5.86 -0.56 -1.19
C ALA A 321 -6.68 -1.84 -1.45
N ALA A 322 -6.68 -2.77 -0.50
CA ALA A 322 -7.48 -4.00 -0.59
C ALA A 322 -8.99 -3.71 -0.55
N LYS A 323 -9.44 -2.81 0.32
CA LYS A 323 -10.85 -2.38 0.40
C LYS A 323 -11.29 -1.63 -0.86
N LEU A 324 -10.42 -0.76 -1.43
CA LEU A 324 -10.67 -0.07 -2.70
C LEU A 324 -10.86 -1.05 -3.85
N MET A 325 -9.97 -2.03 -4.00
CA MET A 325 -10.09 -3.06 -5.03
C MET A 325 -11.37 -3.88 -4.86
N ALA A 326 -11.68 -4.27 -3.63
CA ALA A 326 -12.91 -4.99 -3.31
C ALA A 326 -14.18 -4.18 -3.65
N GLN A 327 -14.19 -2.88 -3.31
CA GLN A 327 -15.31 -1.99 -3.65
C GLN A 327 -15.45 -1.82 -5.17
N ALA A 328 -14.33 -1.72 -5.90
CA ALA A 328 -14.36 -1.61 -7.36
C ALA A 328 -14.98 -2.86 -8.02
N ILE A 329 -14.56 -4.07 -7.59
CA ILE A 329 -15.13 -5.33 -8.08
C ILE A 329 -16.62 -5.43 -7.73
N THR A 330 -17.01 -5.04 -6.52
CA THR A 330 -18.41 -5.01 -6.08
C THR A 330 -19.25 -4.05 -6.94
N THR A 331 -18.73 -2.84 -7.19
CA THR A 331 -19.41 -1.82 -8.01
C THR A 331 -19.52 -2.25 -9.48
N ALA A 332 -18.47 -2.90 -10.01
CA ALA A 332 -18.50 -3.48 -11.35
C ALA A 332 -19.50 -4.63 -11.49
N GLY A 333 -19.89 -5.28 -10.39
CA GLY A 333 -20.77 -6.46 -10.40
C GLY A 333 -20.14 -7.69 -11.08
N SER A 334 -18.84 -7.65 -11.37
CA SER A 334 -18.09 -8.69 -12.06
C SER A 334 -16.60 -8.58 -11.81
N THR A 335 -15.85 -9.61 -12.25
CA THR A 335 -14.37 -9.61 -12.27
C THR A 335 -13.80 -9.27 -13.65
N ASP A 336 -14.64 -8.75 -14.57
CA ASP A 336 -14.15 -8.25 -15.85
C ASP A 336 -13.21 -7.07 -15.63
N LYS A 337 -12.00 -7.18 -16.18
CA LYS A 337 -10.92 -6.23 -15.91
C LYS A 337 -11.29 -4.79 -16.30
N ALA A 338 -11.92 -4.61 -17.47
CA ALA A 338 -12.30 -3.28 -17.96
C ALA A 338 -13.42 -2.66 -17.10
N ALA A 339 -14.38 -3.47 -16.66
CA ALA A 339 -15.45 -3.03 -15.76
C ALA A 339 -14.90 -2.64 -14.38
N VAL A 340 -13.93 -3.39 -13.82
CA VAL A 340 -13.27 -3.07 -12.56
C VAL A 340 -12.47 -1.77 -12.67
N VAL A 341 -11.71 -1.57 -13.75
CA VAL A 341 -10.98 -0.31 -14.01
C VAL A 341 -11.93 0.88 -14.09
N ALA A 342 -13.05 0.73 -14.81
CA ALA A 342 -14.06 1.79 -14.92
C ALA A 342 -14.70 2.13 -13.56
N ALA A 343 -14.99 1.13 -12.75
CA ALA A 343 -15.49 1.32 -11.39
C ALA A 343 -14.46 2.01 -10.48
N MET A 344 -13.19 1.62 -10.58
CA MET A 344 -12.10 2.22 -9.79
C MET A 344 -11.95 3.73 -10.08
N LYS A 345 -12.03 4.15 -11.34
CA LYS A 345 -11.92 5.58 -11.73
C LYS A 345 -12.95 6.48 -11.05
N ASN A 346 -14.11 5.95 -10.70
CA ASN A 346 -15.22 6.71 -10.14
C ASN A 346 -15.43 6.47 -8.64
N ILE A 347 -14.45 5.86 -7.99
CA ILE A 347 -14.58 5.50 -6.57
C ILE A 347 -14.55 6.76 -5.67
N ASP A 348 -15.39 6.73 -4.64
CA ASP A 348 -15.35 7.66 -3.51
C ASP A 348 -15.30 6.78 -2.26
N TYR A 349 -14.13 6.70 -1.64
CA TYR A 349 -13.87 5.76 -0.55
C TYR A 349 -13.37 6.50 0.68
N LYS A 350 -14.06 6.32 1.79
CA LYS A 350 -13.64 6.82 3.10
C LYS A 350 -12.76 5.77 3.77
N GLY A 351 -11.45 5.88 3.54
CA GLY A 351 -10.44 5.00 4.11
C GLY A 351 -9.98 5.41 5.51
N ILE A 352 -9.17 4.55 6.11
CA ILE A 352 -8.50 4.82 7.39
C ILE A 352 -7.32 5.77 7.22
N THR A 353 -6.76 5.89 6.02
CA THR A 353 -5.72 6.87 5.67
C THR A 353 -6.31 8.15 5.05
N GLY A 354 -7.61 8.39 5.21
CA GLY A 354 -8.33 9.55 4.70
C GLY A 354 -9.26 9.22 3.54
N ASN A 355 -9.92 10.25 3.02
CA ASN A 355 -10.83 10.11 1.89
C ASN A 355 -10.05 9.93 0.60
N ILE A 356 -10.42 8.93 -0.22
CA ILE A 356 -9.76 8.60 -1.48
C ILE A 356 -10.75 8.81 -2.63
N LYS A 357 -10.42 9.83 -3.42
CA LYS A 357 -10.98 10.12 -4.72
C LYS A 357 -9.82 10.29 -5.68
N PHE A 358 -9.91 9.69 -6.84
CA PHE A 358 -8.82 9.77 -7.83
C PHE A 358 -8.96 11.01 -8.71
N ASP A 359 -7.83 11.66 -8.97
CA ASP A 359 -7.70 12.68 -10.01
C ASP A 359 -7.64 12.06 -11.42
N GLU A 360 -7.43 12.88 -12.43
CA GLU A 360 -7.28 12.45 -13.83
C GLU A 360 -6.09 11.50 -14.06
N PHE A 361 -5.14 11.50 -13.12
CA PHE A 361 -3.96 10.63 -13.13
C PHE A 361 -4.10 9.40 -12.24
N ARG A 362 -5.24 9.22 -11.58
CA ARG A 362 -5.51 8.12 -10.64
C ARG A 362 -4.68 8.20 -9.37
N ASP A 363 -4.27 9.42 -9.02
CA ASP A 363 -3.64 9.76 -7.75
C ASP A 363 -4.70 10.29 -6.78
N PRO A 364 -4.71 9.89 -5.50
CA PRO A 364 -5.66 10.41 -4.55
C PRO A 364 -5.25 11.81 -4.05
N VAL A 365 -6.23 12.69 -3.88
CA VAL A 365 -6.04 13.95 -3.17
C VAL A 365 -6.22 13.69 -1.68
N LYS A 366 -5.14 13.72 -0.91
CA LYS A 366 -5.12 13.37 0.52
C LYS A 366 -4.50 14.45 1.38
N THR A 367 -4.93 14.52 2.63
CA THR A 367 -4.23 15.25 3.68
C THR A 367 -3.00 14.44 4.11
N THR A 368 -1.88 15.12 4.32
CA THR A 368 -0.62 14.52 4.76
C THR A 368 -0.35 14.93 6.21
N SER A 369 0.09 13.99 7.02
CA SER A 369 0.62 14.24 8.35
C SER A 369 2.13 14.47 8.27
N VAL A 370 2.66 15.49 8.94
CA VAL A 370 4.09 15.61 9.20
C VAL A 370 4.35 15.11 10.61
N ILE A 371 5.19 14.10 10.72
CA ILE A 371 5.54 13.46 11.97
C ILE A 371 6.88 14.00 12.45
N ASN A 372 6.99 14.28 13.74
CA ASN A 372 8.24 14.61 14.43
C ASN A 372 8.72 13.41 15.24
N ILE A 373 10.01 13.15 15.22
CA ILE A 373 10.68 12.18 16.10
C ILE A 373 11.49 12.95 17.13
N THR A 374 11.24 12.68 18.42
CA THR A 374 11.98 13.23 19.56
C THR A 374 11.97 12.22 20.70
N GLY A 375 13.13 11.93 21.28
CA GLY A 375 13.28 10.99 22.39
C GLY A 375 12.81 9.57 22.06
N GLY A 376 12.88 9.16 20.80
CA GLY A 376 12.40 7.86 20.33
C GLY A 376 10.87 7.74 20.24
N ALA A 377 10.16 8.86 20.31
CA ALA A 377 8.71 8.91 20.17
C ALA A 377 8.27 9.76 18.96
N GLU A 378 7.17 9.35 18.35
CA GLU A 378 6.53 10.08 17.27
C GLU A 378 5.43 10.99 17.79
N SER A 379 5.38 12.20 17.25
CA SER A 379 4.31 13.15 17.50
C SER A 379 3.88 13.84 16.21
N LEU A 380 2.64 14.33 16.17
CA LEU A 380 2.14 15.09 15.04
C LEU A 380 2.70 16.51 15.06
N ALA A 381 3.53 16.87 14.09
CA ALA A 381 4.06 18.21 13.94
C ALA A 381 3.09 19.12 13.16
N ALA A 382 2.45 18.60 12.10
CA ALA A 382 1.47 19.32 11.30
C ALA A 382 0.53 18.36 10.56
N LYS A 383 -0.67 18.84 10.21
CA LYS A 383 -1.51 18.28 9.14
C LYS A 383 -1.53 19.26 7.99
N VAL A 384 -1.22 18.80 6.79
CA VAL A 384 -1.13 19.64 5.59
C VAL A 384 -2.08 19.06 4.54
N SER A 385 -3.02 19.88 4.07
CA SER A 385 -3.84 19.57 2.89
C SER A 385 -3.24 20.28 1.67
N LYS A 386 -3.33 19.63 0.51
CA LYS A 386 -3.04 20.26 -0.78
C LYS A 386 -4.05 21.35 -1.08
#